data_02b9d9ed0303d3dd2bb775e5ccd15d64
#
_entry.id   02b9d9ed0303d3dd2bb775e5ccd15d64
#
_cell.length_a   1.000
_cell.length_b   1.000
_cell.length_c   1.000
_cell.angle_alpha   90.00
_cell.angle_beta   90.00
_cell.angle_gamma   90.00
#
_symmetry.space_group_name_H-M   'P 1'
#
loop_
_entity.id
_entity.type
_entity.pdbx_description
1 polymer ?
#
loop_
_entity_poly.entity_id
_entity_poly.type
_entity_poly.pdbx_seq_one_letter_code
_entity_poly.pdbx_strand_id
1 'polypeptide(L)'
;MSAVVRPARSGDEADILGLIRALAAYEREPDAVVTTVEDLRAHLFADLPRVFAHVAEQDGRIVGIAIWFLNFSTWTGRHGIYLEDLFVDPAARGSGIALGLMQALAAEAEARDCARLEWAVLDWNELAKGFYRRLGARHNETWEPWRLDGAGLAALQRSAVGDALEATEATEASEAREGSRHPPEIAGMIDSS
;
A
#
# COMPACT_ATOMS: atom_id res chain seq x y z
N MET A 1 -19.56 -24.21 4.46
CA MET A 1 -18.54 -24.62 5.45
C MET A 1 -17.67 -23.41 5.77
N SER A 2 -17.00 -23.40 6.93
CA SER A 2 -16.13 -22.29 7.32
C SER A 2 -14.83 -22.33 6.49
N ALA A 3 -14.35 -21.17 6.03
CA ALA A 3 -13.06 -21.09 5.36
C ALA A 3 -11.92 -21.24 6.38
N VAL A 4 -10.81 -21.86 5.95
CA VAL A 4 -9.58 -21.98 6.73
C VAL A 4 -8.56 -20.97 6.19
N VAL A 5 -8.07 -20.10 7.06
CA VAL A 5 -6.98 -19.18 6.73
C VAL A 5 -5.65 -19.83 7.10
N ARG A 6 -4.70 -19.81 6.16
CA ARG A 6 -3.37 -20.38 6.33
C ARG A 6 -2.31 -19.61 5.54
N PRO A 7 -1.01 -19.71 5.88
CA PRO A 7 0.04 -19.26 4.97
C PRO A 7 -0.08 -19.95 3.60
N ALA A 8 0.29 -19.24 2.56
CA ALA A 8 0.40 -19.82 1.22
C ALA A 8 1.51 -20.86 1.18
N ARG A 9 1.37 -21.86 0.33
CA ARG A 9 2.33 -22.93 0.08
C ARG A 9 2.57 -23.11 -1.42
N SER A 10 3.66 -23.72 -1.77
CA SER A 10 3.94 -24.10 -3.17
C SER A 10 2.79 -24.91 -3.73
N GLY A 11 2.31 -24.53 -4.90
CA GLY A 11 1.11 -25.06 -5.55
C GLY A 11 -0.10 -24.11 -5.50
N ASP A 12 -0.10 -23.09 -4.62
CA ASP A 12 -1.18 -22.10 -4.53
C ASP A 12 -1.05 -20.97 -5.56
N GLU A 13 0.07 -20.86 -6.28
CA GLU A 13 0.43 -19.69 -7.10
C GLU A 13 -0.60 -19.37 -8.17
N ALA A 14 -1.17 -20.39 -8.82
CA ALA A 14 -2.14 -20.19 -9.90
C ALA A 14 -3.46 -19.62 -9.36
N ASP A 15 -3.93 -20.08 -8.21
CA ASP A 15 -5.13 -19.59 -7.55
C ASP A 15 -4.91 -18.17 -7.01
N ILE A 16 -3.74 -17.91 -6.41
CA ILE A 16 -3.34 -16.56 -5.97
C ILE A 16 -3.36 -15.60 -7.15
N LEU A 17 -2.74 -15.94 -8.27
CA LEU A 17 -2.73 -15.12 -9.48
C LEU A 17 -4.14 -14.87 -10.00
N GLY A 18 -5.00 -15.88 -9.95
CA GLY A 18 -6.41 -15.74 -10.31
C GLY A 18 -7.14 -14.67 -9.48
N LEU A 19 -6.88 -14.64 -8.18
CA LEU A 19 -7.47 -13.65 -7.26
C LEU A 19 -6.84 -12.25 -7.40
N ILE A 20 -5.54 -12.15 -7.71
CA ILE A 20 -4.89 -10.87 -8.05
C ILE A 20 -5.55 -10.27 -9.29
N ARG A 21 -5.77 -11.07 -10.35
CA ARG A 21 -6.46 -10.60 -11.55
C ARG A 21 -7.91 -10.22 -11.30
N ALA A 22 -8.59 -10.94 -10.42
CA ALA A 22 -9.95 -10.58 -10.01
C ALA A 22 -9.99 -9.27 -9.19
N LEU A 23 -8.98 -9.01 -8.36
CA LEU A 23 -8.81 -7.73 -7.67
C LEU A 23 -8.58 -6.60 -8.67
N ALA A 24 -7.64 -6.75 -9.61
CA ALA A 24 -7.37 -5.75 -10.64
C ALA A 24 -8.62 -5.42 -11.48
N ALA A 25 -9.41 -6.42 -11.83
CA ALA A 25 -10.69 -6.22 -12.51
C ALA A 25 -11.69 -5.43 -11.63
N TYR A 26 -11.75 -5.72 -10.33
CA TYR A 26 -12.56 -4.98 -9.37
C TYR A 26 -12.09 -3.51 -9.25
N GLU A 27 -10.80 -3.27 -9.30
CA GLU A 27 -10.16 -1.95 -9.27
C GLU A 27 -10.19 -1.21 -10.61
N ARG A 28 -10.81 -1.81 -11.65
CA ARG A 28 -10.98 -1.24 -13.00
C ARG A 28 -9.69 -1.17 -13.82
N GLU A 29 -8.70 -1.98 -13.47
CA GLU A 29 -7.40 -2.08 -14.12
C GLU A 29 -7.10 -3.55 -14.55
N PRO A 30 -8.01 -4.22 -15.31
CA PRO A 30 -7.90 -5.65 -15.60
C PRO A 30 -6.63 -6.03 -16.37
N ASP A 31 -6.06 -5.09 -17.13
CA ASP A 31 -4.89 -5.32 -17.99
C ASP A 31 -3.57 -4.93 -17.29
N ALA A 32 -3.61 -4.43 -16.03
CA ALA A 32 -2.41 -3.99 -15.31
C ALA A 32 -1.56 -5.16 -14.80
N VAL A 33 -2.13 -6.36 -14.64
CA VAL A 33 -1.43 -7.51 -14.05
C VAL A 33 -0.55 -8.20 -15.09
N VAL A 34 0.74 -7.96 -14.99
CA VAL A 34 1.78 -8.62 -15.80
C VAL A 34 2.46 -9.79 -15.09
N THR A 35 2.23 -9.90 -13.77
CA THR A 35 2.77 -10.96 -12.92
C THR A 35 2.39 -12.35 -13.42
N THR A 36 3.34 -13.28 -13.38
CA THR A 36 3.17 -14.68 -13.77
C THR A 36 3.16 -15.62 -12.55
N VAL A 37 2.79 -16.88 -12.76
CA VAL A 37 2.89 -17.94 -11.74
C VAL A 37 4.34 -18.15 -11.30
N GLU A 38 5.28 -18.06 -12.25
CA GLU A 38 6.72 -18.20 -12.03
C GLU A 38 7.24 -17.06 -11.15
N ASP A 39 6.78 -15.81 -11.36
CA ASP A 39 7.14 -14.68 -10.52
C ASP A 39 6.63 -14.88 -9.10
N LEU A 40 5.38 -15.28 -8.92
CA LEU A 40 4.83 -15.56 -7.60
C LEU A 40 5.61 -16.67 -6.89
N ARG A 41 5.96 -17.74 -7.59
CA ARG A 41 6.77 -18.82 -7.03
C ARG A 41 8.15 -18.32 -6.60
N ALA A 42 8.81 -17.56 -7.45
CA ALA A 42 10.14 -17.03 -7.17
C ALA A 42 10.18 -16.08 -5.97
N HIS A 43 9.11 -15.30 -5.74
CA HIS A 43 9.09 -14.29 -4.68
C HIS A 43 8.47 -14.80 -3.37
N LEU A 44 7.43 -15.65 -3.43
CA LEU A 44 6.75 -16.16 -2.23
C LEU A 44 7.48 -17.34 -1.60
N PHE A 45 8.17 -18.17 -2.41
CA PHE A 45 8.73 -19.44 -1.96
C PHE A 45 10.26 -19.53 -2.16
N ALA A 46 10.94 -18.39 -2.20
CA ALA A 46 12.41 -18.31 -2.15
C ALA A 46 12.93 -18.78 -0.77
N ASP A 47 14.22 -19.12 -0.71
CA ASP A 47 14.88 -19.45 0.56
C ASP A 47 14.79 -18.31 1.59
N LEU A 48 14.82 -17.05 1.11
CA LEU A 48 14.65 -15.84 1.91
C LEU A 48 13.57 -14.95 1.25
N PRO A 49 12.29 -15.28 1.43
CA PRO A 49 11.21 -14.55 0.80
C PRO A 49 11.10 -13.13 1.39
N ARG A 50 10.83 -12.16 0.52
CA ARG A 50 10.57 -10.77 0.92
C ARG A 50 9.11 -10.40 0.81
N VAL A 51 8.33 -11.24 0.15
CA VAL A 51 6.88 -11.14 0.01
C VAL A 51 6.26 -12.40 0.57
N PHE A 52 5.16 -12.25 1.25
CA PHE A 52 4.45 -13.31 1.95
C PHE A 52 2.98 -13.30 1.53
N ALA A 53 2.31 -14.42 1.64
CA ALA A 53 0.88 -14.51 1.39
C ALA A 53 0.19 -15.40 2.42
N HIS A 54 -1.02 -15.00 2.80
CA HIS A 54 -2.01 -15.85 3.42
C HIS A 54 -3.16 -16.09 2.46
N VAL A 55 -3.71 -17.28 2.49
CA VAL A 55 -4.86 -17.68 1.67
C VAL A 55 -6.00 -18.13 2.55
N ALA A 56 -7.22 -17.90 2.09
CA ALA A 56 -8.43 -18.49 2.68
C ALA A 56 -8.92 -19.61 1.79
N GLU A 57 -8.90 -20.83 2.29
CA GLU A 57 -9.34 -22.03 1.58
C GLU A 57 -10.74 -22.44 2.06
N GLN A 58 -11.66 -22.62 1.12
CA GLN A 58 -13.02 -23.12 1.37
C GLN A 58 -13.35 -24.20 0.35
N ASP A 59 -13.79 -25.36 0.83
CA ASP A 59 -14.17 -26.50 -0.01
C ASP A 59 -13.11 -26.90 -1.04
N GLY A 60 -11.81 -26.83 -0.64
CA GLY A 60 -10.66 -27.17 -1.47
C GLY A 60 -10.30 -26.10 -2.52
N ARG A 61 -10.87 -24.90 -2.45
CA ARG A 61 -10.57 -23.78 -3.35
C ARG A 61 -10.06 -22.58 -2.55
N ILE A 62 -9.09 -21.87 -3.08
CA ILE A 62 -8.66 -20.60 -2.52
C ILE A 62 -9.65 -19.51 -2.97
N VAL A 63 -10.29 -18.88 -1.99
CA VAL A 63 -11.35 -17.88 -2.19
C VAL A 63 -11.00 -16.53 -1.61
N GLY A 64 -9.80 -16.39 -1.01
CA GLY A 64 -9.32 -15.10 -0.49
C GLY A 64 -7.81 -15.11 -0.33
N ILE A 65 -7.23 -13.93 -0.46
CA ILE A 65 -5.78 -13.69 -0.33
C ILE A 65 -5.49 -12.46 0.52
N ALA A 66 -4.35 -12.50 1.21
CA ALA A 66 -3.67 -11.33 1.77
C ALA A 66 -2.19 -11.43 1.39
N ILE A 67 -1.69 -10.53 0.55
CA ILE A 67 -0.29 -10.45 0.14
C ILE A 67 0.35 -9.30 0.91
N TRP A 68 1.53 -9.53 1.49
CA TRP A 68 2.14 -8.58 2.39
C TRP A 68 3.66 -8.71 2.43
N PHE A 69 4.32 -7.66 2.94
CA PHE A 69 5.75 -7.62 3.17
C PHE A 69 6.09 -6.77 4.40
N LEU A 70 7.34 -6.81 4.85
CA LEU A 70 7.81 -6.02 5.97
C LEU A 70 8.32 -4.66 5.50
N ASN A 71 7.80 -3.59 6.09
CA ASN A 71 8.41 -2.26 6.02
C ASN A 71 9.17 -1.96 7.33
N PHE A 72 9.81 -0.80 7.42
CA PHE A 72 10.56 -0.40 8.60
C PHE A 72 10.27 1.07 8.94
N SER A 73 10.07 1.34 10.23
CA SER A 73 9.94 2.70 10.74
C SER A 73 11.21 3.17 11.41
N THR A 74 11.85 4.16 10.83
CA THR A 74 13.02 4.82 11.45
C THR A 74 12.65 5.59 12.73
N TRP A 75 11.39 5.96 12.90
CA TRP A 75 10.92 6.67 14.10
C TRP A 75 10.75 5.76 15.31
N THR A 76 10.33 4.52 15.08
CA THR A 76 10.12 3.54 16.16
C THR A 76 11.23 2.51 16.25
N GLY A 77 12.12 2.41 15.26
CA GLY A 77 13.15 1.39 15.17
C GLY A 77 12.59 -0.03 14.97
N ARG A 78 11.33 -0.15 14.53
CA ARG A 78 10.63 -1.44 14.42
C ARG A 78 10.06 -1.66 13.03
N HIS A 79 9.90 -2.92 12.68
CA HIS A 79 9.18 -3.31 11.48
C HIS A 79 7.67 -3.05 11.60
N GLY A 80 7.02 -2.94 10.47
CA GLY A 80 5.58 -3.04 10.28
C GLY A 80 5.28 -4.04 9.19
N ILE A 81 4.05 -4.51 9.11
CA ILE A 81 3.53 -5.24 7.96
C ILE A 81 2.86 -4.23 7.02
N TYR A 82 3.28 -4.22 5.76
CA TYR A 82 2.55 -3.56 4.70
C TYR A 82 1.73 -4.60 3.93
N LEU A 83 0.42 -4.45 3.97
CA LEU A 83 -0.52 -5.27 3.23
C LEU A 83 -0.66 -4.67 1.83
N GLU A 84 -0.17 -5.40 0.83
CA GLU A 84 -0.26 -5.00 -0.58
C GLU A 84 -1.66 -5.26 -1.12
N ASP A 85 -2.13 -6.51 -1.03
CA ASP A 85 -3.44 -6.93 -1.53
C ASP A 85 -4.25 -7.63 -0.46
N LEU A 86 -5.53 -7.27 -0.33
CA LEU A 86 -6.55 -8.02 0.40
C LEU A 86 -7.77 -8.22 -0.51
N PHE A 87 -8.02 -9.45 -0.90
CA PHE A 87 -9.16 -9.74 -1.75
C PHE A 87 -9.88 -11.01 -1.32
N VAL A 88 -11.19 -10.99 -1.41
CA VAL A 88 -12.07 -12.15 -1.21
C VAL A 88 -13.02 -12.22 -2.38
N ASP A 89 -13.09 -13.41 -2.99
CA ASP A 89 -14.04 -13.71 -4.07
C ASP A 89 -15.43 -13.20 -3.67
N PRO A 90 -16.09 -12.39 -4.50
CA PRO A 90 -17.42 -11.87 -4.23
C PRO A 90 -18.42 -12.93 -3.77
N ALA A 91 -18.35 -14.14 -4.33
CA ALA A 91 -19.23 -15.26 -3.96
C ALA A 91 -18.99 -15.80 -2.54
N ALA A 92 -17.79 -15.55 -1.97
CA ALA A 92 -17.41 -16.01 -0.62
C ALA A 92 -17.49 -14.88 0.44
N ARG A 93 -17.90 -13.66 0.03
CA ARG A 93 -18.02 -12.52 0.97
C ARG A 93 -19.12 -12.73 1.99
N GLY A 94 -19.07 -11.97 3.08
CA GLY A 94 -20.05 -12.04 4.17
C GLY A 94 -19.84 -13.18 5.17
N SER A 95 -18.85 -14.06 4.93
CA SER A 95 -18.52 -15.23 5.79
C SER A 95 -17.38 -14.99 6.77
N GLY A 96 -16.90 -13.73 6.92
CA GLY A 96 -15.80 -13.40 7.85
C GLY A 96 -14.39 -13.65 7.31
N ILE A 97 -14.22 -14.06 6.06
CA ILE A 97 -12.91 -14.40 5.46
C ILE A 97 -11.94 -13.23 5.52
N ALA A 98 -12.36 -12.02 5.12
CA ALA A 98 -11.49 -10.84 5.18
C ALA A 98 -11.02 -10.54 6.61
N LEU A 99 -11.90 -10.72 7.60
CA LEU A 99 -11.54 -10.58 9.01
C LEU A 99 -10.52 -11.65 9.42
N GLY A 100 -10.73 -12.89 9.01
CA GLY A 100 -9.79 -13.99 9.30
C GLY A 100 -8.40 -13.75 8.71
N LEU A 101 -8.32 -13.22 7.47
CA LEU A 101 -7.06 -12.83 6.85
C LEU A 101 -6.36 -11.70 7.63
N MET A 102 -7.11 -10.65 8.04
CA MET A 102 -6.55 -9.57 8.86
C MET A 102 -6.09 -10.06 10.24
N GLN A 103 -6.80 -11.01 10.84
CA GLN A 103 -6.40 -11.63 12.10
C GLN A 103 -5.10 -12.45 11.95
N ALA A 104 -4.93 -13.17 10.83
CA ALA A 104 -3.69 -13.87 10.52
C ALA A 104 -2.51 -12.89 10.40
N LEU A 105 -2.71 -11.73 9.73
CA LEU A 105 -1.68 -10.69 9.66
C LEU A 105 -1.37 -10.06 11.03
N ALA A 106 -2.37 -9.90 11.89
CA ALA A 106 -2.15 -9.41 13.24
C ALA A 106 -1.31 -10.40 14.07
N ALA A 107 -1.54 -11.71 13.91
CA ALA A 107 -0.73 -12.75 14.55
C ALA A 107 0.72 -12.77 14.00
N GLU A 108 0.91 -12.57 12.68
CA GLU A 108 2.24 -12.41 12.08
C GLU A 108 2.96 -11.16 12.61
N ALA A 109 2.23 -10.05 12.78
CA ALA A 109 2.78 -8.82 13.33
C ALA A 109 3.26 -9.02 14.76
N GLU A 110 2.49 -9.73 15.60
CA GLU A 110 2.88 -10.08 16.95
C GLU A 110 4.10 -11.01 16.97
N ALA A 111 4.09 -12.07 16.18
CA ALA A 111 5.18 -13.05 16.12
C ALA A 111 6.52 -12.43 15.64
N ARG A 112 6.46 -11.35 14.85
CA ARG A 112 7.62 -10.66 14.28
C ARG A 112 7.97 -9.35 15.02
N ASP A 113 7.33 -9.06 16.14
CA ASP A 113 7.48 -7.80 16.89
C ASP A 113 7.24 -6.54 16.02
N CYS A 114 6.30 -6.62 15.10
CA CYS A 114 5.92 -5.48 14.27
C CYS A 114 5.05 -4.48 15.04
N ALA A 115 5.31 -3.19 14.84
CA ALA A 115 4.61 -2.14 15.57
C ALA A 115 3.26 -1.76 14.94
N ARG A 116 2.99 -2.14 13.67
CA ARG A 116 1.81 -1.69 12.92
C ARG A 116 1.51 -2.56 11.71
N LEU A 117 0.26 -2.46 11.24
CA LEU A 117 -0.16 -2.87 9.90
C LEU A 117 -0.53 -1.60 9.11
N GLU A 118 -0.08 -1.52 7.86
CA GLU A 118 -0.34 -0.40 6.95
C GLU A 118 -0.78 -0.93 5.59
N TRP A 119 -1.62 -0.17 4.91
CA TRP A 119 -2.09 -0.46 3.54
C TRP A 119 -2.61 0.81 2.88
N ALA A 120 -2.77 0.76 1.57
CA ALA A 120 -3.50 1.76 0.80
C ALA A 120 -4.90 1.24 0.43
N VAL A 121 -5.82 2.15 0.19
CA VAL A 121 -7.16 1.84 -0.33
C VAL A 121 -7.57 2.91 -1.32
N LEU A 122 -8.15 2.50 -2.45
CA LEU A 122 -8.66 3.44 -3.45
C LEU A 122 -9.72 4.37 -2.85
N ASP A 123 -9.66 5.63 -3.23
CA ASP A 123 -10.49 6.71 -2.66
C ASP A 123 -11.99 6.47 -2.81
N TRP A 124 -12.40 5.78 -3.85
CA TRP A 124 -13.80 5.42 -4.11
C TRP A 124 -14.27 4.12 -3.43
N ASN A 125 -13.34 3.31 -2.84
CA ASN A 125 -13.67 1.99 -2.29
C ASN A 125 -14.27 2.08 -0.88
N GLU A 126 -15.47 2.62 -0.77
CA GLU A 126 -16.16 2.80 0.52
C GLU A 126 -16.49 1.48 1.21
N LEU A 127 -16.64 0.38 0.46
CA LEU A 127 -16.85 -0.95 1.03
C LEU A 127 -15.63 -1.37 1.89
N ALA A 128 -14.43 -1.28 1.32
CA ALA A 128 -13.19 -1.60 2.03
C ALA A 128 -12.92 -0.62 3.17
N LYS A 129 -13.09 0.69 2.94
CA LYS A 129 -12.95 1.71 4.00
C LYS A 129 -13.89 1.45 5.18
N GLY A 130 -15.15 1.08 4.91
CA GLY A 130 -16.10 0.71 5.95
C GLY A 130 -15.68 -0.53 6.73
N PHE A 131 -15.11 -1.52 6.07
CA PHE A 131 -14.52 -2.71 6.72
C PHE A 131 -13.35 -2.32 7.62
N TYR A 132 -12.39 -1.54 7.14
CA TYR A 132 -11.22 -1.13 7.93
C TYR A 132 -11.57 -0.25 9.13
N ARG A 133 -12.54 0.67 8.99
CA ARG A 133 -13.05 1.47 10.13
C ARG A 133 -13.60 0.58 11.25
N ARG A 134 -14.31 -0.51 10.91
CA ARG A 134 -14.81 -1.47 11.92
C ARG A 134 -13.71 -2.23 12.63
N LEU A 135 -12.52 -2.38 12.02
CA LEU A 135 -11.34 -2.95 12.66
C LEU A 135 -10.62 -1.95 13.57
N GLY A 136 -11.06 -0.67 13.61
CA GLY A 136 -10.40 0.38 14.37
C GLY A 136 -9.26 1.07 13.61
N ALA A 137 -9.09 0.78 12.32
CA ALA A 137 -8.09 1.46 11.49
C ALA A 137 -8.46 2.92 11.24
N ARG A 138 -7.45 3.77 11.17
CA ARG A 138 -7.57 5.20 10.91
C ARG A 138 -6.90 5.56 9.60
N HIS A 139 -7.52 6.47 8.85
CA HIS A 139 -6.91 7.07 7.68
C HIS A 139 -5.75 7.98 8.11
N ASN A 140 -4.62 7.87 7.42
CA ASN A 140 -3.45 8.73 7.66
C ASN A 140 -3.52 9.94 6.73
N GLU A 141 -4.31 10.95 7.12
CA GLU A 141 -4.68 12.11 6.29
C GLU A 141 -3.52 13.05 5.97
N THR A 142 -2.42 12.97 6.74
CA THR A 142 -1.27 13.87 6.59
C THR A 142 -0.21 13.38 5.61
N TRP A 143 -0.38 12.18 5.05
CA TRP A 143 0.58 11.56 4.16
C TRP A 143 -0.04 11.29 2.79
N GLU A 144 0.60 11.79 1.75
CA GLU A 144 0.24 11.52 0.36
C GLU A 144 1.19 10.48 -0.23
N PRO A 145 0.68 9.45 -0.91
CA PRO A 145 1.53 8.48 -1.59
C PRO A 145 2.09 9.08 -2.88
N TRP A 146 3.41 9.02 -3.06
CA TRP A 146 4.10 9.42 -4.28
C TRP A 146 4.73 8.21 -4.94
N ARG A 147 4.72 8.17 -6.27
CA ARG A 147 5.28 7.08 -7.06
C ARG A 147 6.17 7.61 -8.18
N LEU A 148 7.31 6.96 -8.35
CA LEU A 148 8.17 7.16 -9.51
C LEU A 148 8.38 5.78 -10.16
N ASP A 149 7.95 5.60 -11.39
CA ASP A 149 8.04 4.36 -12.15
C ASP A 149 8.38 4.60 -13.62
N GLY A 150 8.55 3.53 -14.40
CA GLY A 150 8.69 3.55 -15.84
C GLY A 150 9.70 4.58 -16.36
N ALA A 151 9.23 5.50 -17.20
CA ALA A 151 10.06 6.53 -17.82
C ALA A 151 10.68 7.51 -16.81
N GLY A 152 9.96 7.85 -15.73
CA GLY A 152 10.44 8.72 -14.66
C GLY A 152 11.62 8.09 -13.92
N LEU A 153 11.49 6.82 -13.51
CA LEU A 153 12.58 6.08 -12.86
C LEU A 153 13.80 5.95 -13.78
N ALA A 154 13.59 5.63 -15.07
CA ALA A 154 14.65 5.52 -16.04
C ALA A 154 15.32 6.88 -16.34
N ALA A 155 14.58 7.99 -16.28
CA ALA A 155 15.13 9.33 -16.40
C ALA A 155 16.05 9.66 -15.21
N LEU A 156 15.59 9.38 -13.99
CA LEU A 156 16.39 9.60 -12.77
C LEU A 156 17.71 8.80 -12.79
N GLN A 157 17.68 7.56 -13.29
CA GLN A 157 18.91 6.75 -13.45
C GLN A 157 19.91 7.35 -14.45
N ARG A 158 19.42 8.04 -15.49
CA ARG A 158 20.25 8.67 -16.52
C ARG A 158 20.71 10.08 -16.16
N SER A 159 19.94 10.78 -15.35
CA SER A 159 20.34 12.11 -14.88
C SER A 159 21.56 11.99 -14.01
N ALA A 160 22.68 12.63 -14.40
CA ALA A 160 23.75 12.90 -13.45
C ALA A 160 23.11 13.66 -12.27
N VAL A 161 23.41 13.24 -11.05
CA VAL A 161 22.81 13.76 -9.80
C VAL A 161 22.88 15.29 -9.67
N GLY A 162 23.76 15.96 -10.43
CA GLY A 162 23.90 17.42 -10.50
C GLY A 162 22.69 18.15 -11.14
N ASP A 163 22.23 17.67 -12.28
CA ASP A 163 21.21 18.42 -13.07
C ASP A 163 19.83 18.42 -12.40
N ALA A 164 19.48 17.36 -11.68
CA ALA A 164 18.20 17.27 -10.98
C ALA A 164 18.18 18.13 -9.69
N LEU A 165 19.31 18.20 -8.97
CA LEU A 165 19.45 19.04 -7.77
C LEU A 165 19.46 20.52 -8.12
N GLU A 166 20.17 20.93 -9.18
CA GLU A 166 20.19 22.33 -9.64
C GLU A 166 18.80 22.82 -10.07
N ALA A 167 17.99 21.98 -10.72
CA ALA A 167 16.62 22.32 -11.11
C ALA A 167 15.68 22.50 -9.89
N THR A 168 15.84 21.68 -8.86
CA THR A 168 15.05 21.74 -7.63
C THR A 168 15.43 22.95 -6.78
N GLU A 169 16.73 23.21 -6.59
CA GLU A 169 17.22 24.37 -5.87
C GLU A 169 16.87 25.70 -6.57
N ALA A 170 16.87 25.71 -7.90
CA ALA A 170 16.44 26.88 -8.68
C ALA A 170 14.93 27.16 -8.52
N THR A 171 14.11 26.13 -8.39
CA THR A 171 12.66 26.25 -8.19
C THR A 171 12.36 26.75 -6.77
N GLU A 172 12.98 26.14 -5.76
CA GLU A 172 12.82 26.55 -4.34
C GLU A 172 13.33 27.98 -4.10
N ALA A 173 14.46 28.36 -4.73
CA ALA A 173 14.98 29.71 -4.66
C ALA A 173 14.08 30.74 -5.36
N SER A 174 13.35 30.35 -6.41
CA SER A 174 12.36 31.19 -7.09
C SER A 174 11.12 31.41 -6.24
N GLU A 175 10.58 30.35 -5.64
CA GLU A 175 9.40 30.41 -4.76
C GLU A 175 9.68 31.20 -3.46
N ALA A 176 10.90 31.03 -2.88
CA ALA A 176 11.30 31.81 -1.72
C ALA A 176 11.44 33.31 -2.00
N ARG A 177 11.80 33.70 -3.25
CA ARG A 177 11.87 35.11 -3.67
C ARG A 177 10.50 35.71 -3.95
N GLU A 178 9.53 34.92 -4.42
CA GLU A 178 8.16 35.38 -4.62
C GLU A 178 7.40 35.49 -3.29
N GLY A 179 7.61 34.57 -2.34
CA GLY A 179 7.02 34.61 -1.00
C GLY A 179 7.54 35.74 -0.10
N SER A 180 8.70 36.36 -0.44
CA SER A 180 9.30 37.46 0.34
C SER A 180 8.84 38.88 -0.11
N ARG A 181 7.93 39.00 -1.08
CA ARG A 181 7.30 40.27 -1.39
C ARG A 181 6.17 40.54 -0.40
N HIS A 182 6.52 41.16 0.71
CA HIS A 182 5.59 41.72 1.70
C HIS A 182 4.64 42.71 0.96
N PRO A 183 3.33 42.67 1.22
CA PRO A 183 2.46 43.76 0.79
C PRO A 183 2.85 45.06 1.50
N PRO A 184 2.70 46.22 0.85
CA PRO A 184 3.10 47.48 1.47
C PRO A 184 2.28 47.76 2.72
N GLU A 185 3.00 48.10 3.77
CA GLU A 185 2.51 48.60 5.05
C GLU A 185 1.55 49.79 4.82
N ILE A 186 0.28 49.60 5.18
CA ILE A 186 -0.65 50.73 5.24
C ILE A 186 -0.36 51.46 6.55
N ALA A 187 0.56 52.40 6.47
CA ALA A 187 0.79 53.35 7.54
C ALA A 187 -0.29 54.41 7.55
N GLY A 188 -0.95 54.54 8.68
CA GLY A 188 -1.39 55.83 9.23
C GLY A 188 -2.78 56.28 8.88
N MET A 189 -3.63 56.30 9.83
CA MET A 189 -4.22 57.56 10.36
C MET A 189 -5.06 57.26 11.59
N ILE A 190 -4.44 57.47 12.74
CA ILE A 190 -5.19 57.80 13.93
C ILE A 190 -5.09 59.32 14.03
N ASP A 191 -6.21 60.00 13.94
CA ASP A 191 -6.34 61.32 14.53
C ASP A 191 -7.70 61.48 15.20
N SER A 192 -7.56 61.78 16.41
CA SER A 192 -8.32 62.57 17.40
C SER A 192 -9.77 62.98 17.12
N SER A 193 -10.69 62.55 17.93
CA SER A 193 -11.51 63.42 18.80
C SER A 193 -12.45 62.58 19.67
#